data_a12cb830de203208379a0ff2c60bb2f5
#
_entry.id   a12cb830de203208379a0ff2c60bb2f5
#
_cell.length_a   1.000
_cell.length_b   1.000
_cell.length_c   1.000
_cell.angle_alpha   90.00
_cell.angle_beta   90.00
_cell.angle_gamma   90.00
#
_symmetry.space_group_name_H-M   'P 1'
#
loop_
_entity.id
_entity.type
_entity.pdbx_description
1 polymer ?
#
loop_
_entity_poly.entity_id
_entity_poly.type
_entity_poly.pdbx_seq_one_letter_code
_entity_poly.pdbx_strand_id
1 'polypeptide(L)'
;MQAVFDYLKQNEARFVQELCDYVRFPSVSAQPQHQADVAACAEWVRQHCERIGLEAQLCPTAGHPIVVAKTPSAGSARRPHYLVYGHYDVQPPEPLELWKSPPFEPRIEKGAIFGRGASDNKGQHLAHLNAVEAYLATDTPLPCDLTFVIEGEEEVGSGNLDGFLDGSHRD
;
A
#
# COMPACT_ATOMS: atom_id res chain seq x y z
N MET A 1 -4.24 12.61 -20.42
CA MET A 1 -4.86 11.30 -20.12
C MET A 1 -4.27 10.16 -20.95
N GLN A 2 -4.08 10.28 -22.27
CA GLN A 2 -3.51 9.19 -23.08
C GLN A 2 -2.13 8.75 -22.58
N ALA A 3 -1.24 9.71 -22.27
CA ALA A 3 0.09 9.42 -21.73
C ALA A 3 0.04 8.58 -20.43
N VAL A 4 -0.92 8.85 -19.55
CA VAL A 4 -1.13 8.07 -18.31
C VAL A 4 -1.50 6.62 -18.63
N PHE A 5 -2.45 6.40 -19.55
CA PHE A 5 -2.83 5.05 -19.95
C PHE A 5 -1.70 4.30 -20.66
N ASP A 6 -0.94 5.00 -21.51
CA ASP A 6 0.22 4.41 -22.20
C ASP A 6 1.31 4.02 -21.18
N TYR A 7 1.55 4.85 -20.15
CA TYR A 7 2.49 4.55 -19.08
C TYR A 7 2.05 3.31 -18.28
N LEU A 8 0.78 3.24 -17.86
CA LEU A 8 0.24 2.07 -17.14
C LEU A 8 0.42 0.79 -17.96
N LYS A 9 0.10 0.83 -19.25
CA LYS A 9 0.24 -0.31 -20.15
C LYS A 9 1.71 -0.73 -20.36
N GLN A 10 2.62 0.23 -20.53
CA GLN A 10 4.05 -0.04 -20.69
C GLN A 10 4.69 -0.65 -19.44
N ASN A 11 4.16 -0.31 -18.26
CA ASN A 11 4.69 -0.75 -16.97
C ASN A 11 3.90 -1.91 -16.33
N GLU A 12 2.93 -2.50 -17.02
CA GLU A 12 2.05 -3.55 -16.48
C GLU A 12 2.84 -4.71 -15.85
N ALA A 13 3.87 -5.22 -16.54
CA ALA A 13 4.69 -6.32 -16.04
C ALA A 13 5.44 -5.94 -14.74
N ARG A 14 5.91 -4.69 -14.63
CA ARG A 14 6.56 -4.17 -13.42
C ARG A 14 5.56 -4.07 -12.26
N PHE A 15 4.38 -3.53 -12.50
CA PHE A 15 3.33 -3.42 -11.48
C PHE A 15 2.89 -4.78 -10.94
N VAL A 16 2.77 -5.78 -11.84
CA VAL A 16 2.50 -7.16 -11.45
C VAL A 16 3.63 -7.71 -10.58
N GLN A 17 4.89 -7.47 -10.94
CA GLN A 17 6.04 -7.91 -10.15
C GLN A 17 6.10 -7.22 -8.79
N GLU A 18 5.84 -5.92 -8.72
CA GLU A 18 5.81 -5.16 -7.47
C GLU A 18 4.72 -5.68 -6.52
N LEU A 19 3.53 -6.02 -7.04
CA LEU A 19 2.52 -6.67 -6.22
C LEU A 19 2.97 -8.05 -5.73
N CYS A 20 3.65 -8.84 -6.58
CA CYS A 20 4.20 -10.11 -6.16
C CYS A 20 5.25 -9.93 -5.06
N ASP A 21 6.14 -8.94 -5.17
CA ASP A 21 7.15 -8.65 -4.15
C ASP A 21 6.50 -8.19 -2.84
N TYR A 22 5.47 -7.39 -2.93
CA TYR A 22 4.70 -6.94 -1.78
C TYR A 22 3.96 -8.09 -1.05
N VAL A 23 3.37 -9.01 -1.80
CA VAL A 23 2.68 -10.19 -1.24
C VAL A 23 3.65 -11.13 -0.51
N ARG A 24 4.95 -11.15 -0.87
CA ARG A 24 5.97 -11.98 -0.21
C ARG A 24 6.24 -11.62 1.25
N PHE A 25 5.88 -10.42 1.70
CA PHE A 25 5.96 -10.10 3.13
C PHE A 25 4.84 -10.82 3.89
N PRO A 26 5.17 -11.75 4.81
CA PRO A 26 4.17 -12.40 5.65
C PRO A 26 3.77 -11.47 6.81
N SER A 27 3.20 -10.33 6.48
CA SER A 27 2.86 -9.26 7.42
C SER A 27 1.61 -9.60 8.25
N VAL A 28 1.65 -10.73 8.94
CA VAL A 28 0.54 -11.24 9.78
C VAL A 28 0.55 -10.53 11.12
N SER A 29 -0.27 -9.48 11.27
CA SER A 29 -0.33 -8.63 12.46
C SER A 29 -0.76 -9.35 13.74
N ALA A 30 -1.62 -10.37 13.61
CA ALA A 30 -2.13 -11.17 14.72
C ALA A 30 -1.08 -12.10 15.37
N GLN A 31 0.09 -12.28 14.75
CA GLN A 31 1.05 -13.31 15.16
C GLN A 31 2.40 -12.67 15.55
N PRO A 32 2.83 -12.73 16.83
CA PRO A 32 4.05 -12.07 17.32
C PRO A 32 5.34 -12.48 16.59
N GLN A 33 5.43 -13.70 16.05
CA GLN A 33 6.58 -14.17 15.27
C GLN A 33 6.77 -13.40 13.96
N HIS A 34 5.73 -12.72 13.44
CA HIS A 34 5.75 -11.92 12.23
C HIS A 34 5.97 -10.42 12.48
N GLN A 35 6.26 -9.99 13.72
CA GLN A 35 6.46 -8.57 14.03
C GLN A 35 7.54 -7.91 13.16
N ALA A 36 8.65 -8.61 12.90
CA ALA A 36 9.71 -8.11 12.04
C ALA A 36 9.28 -8.02 10.56
N ASP A 37 8.46 -8.97 10.10
CA ASP A 37 7.93 -9.00 8.74
C ASP A 37 6.92 -7.85 8.52
N VAL A 38 6.08 -7.57 9.52
CA VAL A 38 5.13 -6.44 9.50
C VAL A 38 5.90 -5.12 9.42
N ALA A 39 6.96 -4.93 10.23
CA ALA A 39 7.79 -3.74 10.18
C ALA A 39 8.53 -3.59 8.83
N ALA A 40 9.08 -4.68 8.29
CA ALA A 40 9.73 -4.67 6.98
C ALA A 40 8.75 -4.34 5.85
N CYS A 41 7.51 -4.83 5.95
CA CYS A 41 6.43 -4.54 5.03
C CYS A 41 6.07 -3.04 5.03
N ALA A 42 5.93 -2.43 6.22
CA ALA A 42 5.68 -1.01 6.37
C ALA A 42 6.78 -0.15 5.72
N GLU A 43 8.05 -0.52 5.96
CA GLU A 43 9.19 0.18 5.37
C GLU A 43 9.22 0.03 3.84
N TRP A 44 8.88 -1.15 3.31
CA TRP A 44 8.75 -1.36 1.86
C TRP A 44 7.68 -0.43 1.26
N VAL A 45 6.51 -0.31 1.90
CA VAL A 45 5.44 0.59 1.45
C VAL A 45 5.91 2.04 1.46
N ARG A 46 6.56 2.49 2.54
CA ARG A 46 7.10 3.85 2.64
C ARG A 46 8.09 4.14 1.50
N GLN A 47 9.07 3.23 1.28
CA GLN A 47 10.06 3.37 0.23
C GLN A 47 9.42 3.34 -1.17
N HIS A 48 8.38 2.52 -1.37
CA HIS A 48 7.64 2.48 -2.61
C HIS A 48 6.97 3.83 -2.89
N CYS A 49 6.31 4.41 -1.89
CA CYS A 49 5.69 5.73 -1.99
C CYS A 49 6.72 6.82 -2.35
N GLU A 50 7.88 6.84 -1.69
CA GLU A 50 8.96 7.79 -2.03
C GLU A 50 9.48 7.60 -3.46
N ARG A 51 9.70 6.34 -3.87
CA ARG A 51 10.19 6.02 -5.22
C ARG A 51 9.28 6.53 -6.32
N ILE A 52 7.97 6.53 -6.10
CA ILE A 52 6.99 7.03 -7.08
C ILE A 52 6.75 8.54 -6.97
N GLY A 53 7.46 9.23 -6.08
CA GLY A 53 7.43 10.70 -5.97
C GLY A 53 6.45 11.25 -4.93
N LEU A 54 5.98 10.44 -3.99
CA LEU A 54 5.20 10.91 -2.85
C LEU A 54 6.11 11.31 -1.68
N GLU A 55 5.66 12.24 -0.85
CA GLU A 55 6.25 12.53 0.46
C GLU A 55 5.73 11.49 1.46
N ALA A 56 6.59 10.55 1.89
CA ALA A 56 6.18 9.44 2.73
C ALA A 56 6.94 9.37 4.05
N GLN A 57 6.24 8.96 5.11
CA GLN A 57 6.84 8.76 6.43
C GLN A 57 6.21 7.56 7.15
N LEU A 58 6.98 6.94 8.04
CA LEU A 58 6.48 6.00 9.04
C LEU A 58 6.10 6.77 10.30
N CYS A 59 4.85 6.64 10.71
CA CYS A 59 4.32 7.21 11.93
C CYS A 59 4.24 6.12 13.00
N PRO A 60 5.02 6.20 14.09
CA PRO A 60 5.00 5.20 15.14
C PRO A 60 3.66 5.23 15.88
N THR A 61 3.18 4.05 16.26
CA THR A 61 2.05 3.86 17.16
C THR A 61 2.47 2.99 18.36
N ALA A 62 1.55 2.69 19.28
CA ALA A 62 1.83 1.71 20.34
C ALA A 62 1.92 0.26 19.81
N GLY A 63 1.43 0.02 18.58
CA GLY A 63 1.50 -1.25 17.87
C GLY A 63 2.35 -1.16 16.60
N HIS A 64 1.77 -1.50 15.45
CA HIS A 64 2.44 -1.41 14.16
C HIS A 64 2.37 0.02 13.58
N PRO A 65 3.44 0.49 12.91
CA PRO A 65 3.48 1.85 12.39
C PRO A 65 2.45 2.08 11.28
N ILE A 66 2.02 3.33 11.13
CA ILE A 66 1.18 3.77 10.02
C ILE A 66 2.05 4.47 8.98
N VAL A 67 1.91 4.10 7.71
CA VAL A 67 2.53 4.79 6.59
C VAL A 67 1.62 5.93 6.17
N VAL A 68 2.12 7.16 6.19
CA VAL A 68 1.45 8.32 5.61
C VAL A 68 2.22 8.77 4.39
N ALA A 69 1.54 8.89 3.25
CA ALA A 69 2.15 9.39 2.03
C ALA A 69 1.26 10.43 1.36
N LYS A 70 1.86 11.55 0.91
CA LYS A 70 1.14 12.67 0.33
C LYS A 70 1.62 12.95 -1.08
N THR A 71 0.71 13.31 -1.97
CA THR A 71 1.09 13.84 -3.29
C THR A 71 1.82 15.17 -3.14
N PRO A 72 2.80 15.47 -4.02
CA PRO A 72 3.48 16.77 -3.99
C PRO A 72 2.47 17.92 -4.10
N SER A 73 2.69 18.97 -3.32
CA SER A 73 1.84 20.15 -3.35
C SER A 73 1.81 20.82 -4.74
N ALA A 74 0.62 21.11 -5.24
CA ALA A 74 0.45 21.83 -6.51
C ALA A 74 0.60 23.36 -6.37
N GLY A 75 1.20 23.85 -5.31
CA GLY A 75 1.32 25.29 -5.03
C GLY A 75 -0.01 25.92 -4.62
N SER A 76 -0.34 27.10 -5.16
CA SER A 76 -1.53 27.87 -4.75
C SER A 76 -2.86 27.41 -5.37
N ALA A 77 -2.85 26.43 -6.25
CA ALA A 77 -4.08 25.92 -6.87
C ALA A 77 -4.90 25.11 -5.86
N ARG A 78 -6.11 25.59 -5.56
CA ARG A 78 -7.03 24.87 -4.67
C ARG A 78 -7.64 23.69 -5.39
N ARG A 79 -7.25 22.45 -5.02
CA ARG A 79 -7.79 21.20 -5.54
C ARG A 79 -8.56 20.46 -4.45
N PRO A 80 -9.52 19.59 -4.80
CA PRO A 80 -10.09 18.66 -3.84
C PRO A 80 -9.00 17.81 -3.20
N HIS A 81 -9.12 17.52 -1.91
CA HIS A 81 -8.19 16.65 -1.19
C HIS A 81 -8.96 15.42 -0.72
N TYR A 82 -8.43 14.25 -1.04
CA TYR A 82 -9.00 12.96 -0.63
C TYR A 82 -8.00 12.17 0.20
N LEU A 83 -8.53 11.46 1.19
CA LEU A 83 -7.80 10.45 1.94
C LEU A 83 -8.06 9.08 1.31
N VAL A 84 -6.98 8.34 1.03
CA VAL A 84 -7.02 6.96 0.58
C VAL A 84 -6.54 6.10 1.74
N TYR A 85 -7.46 5.30 2.27
CA TYR A 85 -7.18 4.37 3.35
C TYR A 85 -6.85 2.98 2.79
N GLY A 86 -5.92 2.28 3.46
CA GLY A 86 -5.58 0.90 3.21
C GLY A 86 -4.80 0.30 4.37
N HIS A 87 -4.49 -1.01 4.26
CA HIS A 87 -3.67 -1.69 5.25
C HIS A 87 -2.66 -2.63 4.59
N TYR A 88 -1.50 -2.81 5.23
CA TYR A 88 -0.43 -3.66 4.73
C TYR A 88 -0.30 -4.97 5.50
N ASP A 89 -1.01 -5.12 6.61
CA ASP A 89 -1.10 -6.39 7.31
C ASP A 89 -2.09 -7.35 6.65
N VAL A 90 -2.03 -8.60 7.07
CA VAL A 90 -2.84 -9.66 6.49
C VAL A 90 -3.26 -10.67 7.55
N GLN A 91 -4.39 -11.35 7.31
CA GLN A 91 -4.86 -12.48 8.11
C GLN A 91 -3.84 -13.64 8.11
N PRO A 92 -3.82 -14.44 9.18
CA PRO A 92 -3.15 -15.73 9.18
C PRO A 92 -3.55 -16.59 7.96
N PRO A 93 -2.61 -17.34 7.35
CA PRO A 93 -2.89 -18.09 6.12
C PRO A 93 -3.55 -19.45 6.34
N GLU A 94 -3.78 -19.86 7.57
CA GLU A 94 -4.38 -21.15 7.90
C GLU A 94 -5.82 -21.28 7.32
N PRO A 95 -6.24 -22.50 6.95
CA PRO A 95 -5.50 -23.76 6.94
C PRO A 95 -4.58 -23.90 5.71
N LEU A 96 -3.30 -24.21 5.95
CA LEU A 96 -2.25 -24.23 4.93
C LEU A 96 -2.47 -25.27 3.83
N GLU A 97 -3.13 -26.38 4.15
CA GLU A 97 -3.41 -27.49 3.23
C GLU A 97 -4.40 -27.14 2.11
N LEU A 98 -5.12 -26.02 2.23
CA LEU A 98 -6.04 -25.54 1.19
C LEU A 98 -5.33 -24.69 0.12
N TRP A 99 -4.10 -24.27 0.37
CA TRP A 99 -3.36 -23.47 -0.59
C TRP A 99 -2.72 -24.37 -1.67
N LYS A 100 -2.82 -23.93 -2.94
CA LYS A 100 -2.16 -24.61 -4.07
C LYS A 100 -0.68 -24.28 -4.21
N SER A 101 -0.23 -23.22 -3.55
CA SER A 101 1.15 -22.75 -3.44
C SER A 101 1.32 -22.13 -2.04
N PRO A 102 2.56 -22.01 -1.51
CA PRO A 102 2.76 -21.34 -0.23
C PRO A 102 2.09 -19.94 -0.24
N PRO A 103 1.38 -19.55 0.83
CA PRO A 103 0.53 -18.34 0.85
C PRO A 103 1.25 -17.04 0.51
N PHE A 104 2.54 -16.94 0.85
CA PHE A 104 3.41 -15.78 0.60
C PHE A 104 4.36 -15.97 -0.60
N GLU A 105 4.13 -17.01 -1.41
CA GLU A 105 4.77 -17.20 -2.72
C GLU A 105 3.71 -16.96 -3.81
N PRO A 106 3.55 -15.72 -4.29
CA PRO A 106 2.47 -15.37 -5.20
C PRO A 106 2.56 -16.18 -6.50
N ARG A 107 1.44 -16.75 -6.90
CA ARG A 107 1.29 -17.54 -8.11
C ARG A 107 0.42 -16.81 -9.11
N ILE A 108 0.92 -16.67 -10.33
CA ILE A 108 0.15 -16.08 -11.43
C ILE A 108 -0.44 -17.20 -12.29
N GLU A 109 -1.77 -17.24 -12.39
CA GLU A 109 -2.48 -18.22 -13.21
C GLU A 109 -3.70 -17.59 -13.85
N LYS A 110 -3.84 -17.76 -15.17
CA LYS A 110 -4.99 -17.28 -15.97
C LYS A 110 -5.32 -15.79 -15.77
N GLY A 111 -4.27 -14.95 -15.66
CA GLY A 111 -4.42 -13.51 -15.50
C GLY A 111 -4.79 -13.05 -14.09
N ALA A 112 -4.72 -13.93 -13.08
CA ALA A 112 -4.96 -13.61 -11.69
C ALA A 112 -3.73 -13.92 -10.82
N ILE A 113 -3.52 -13.12 -9.77
CA ILE A 113 -2.47 -13.30 -8.76
C ILE A 113 -3.11 -13.95 -7.53
N PHE A 114 -2.54 -15.07 -7.09
CA PHE A 114 -2.97 -15.79 -5.90
C PHE A 114 -1.90 -15.72 -4.83
N GLY A 115 -2.26 -15.24 -3.65
CA GLY A 115 -1.40 -15.13 -2.48
C GLY A 115 -2.16 -14.47 -1.33
N ARG A 116 -1.74 -14.67 -0.07
CA ARG A 116 -2.35 -14.01 1.08
C ARG A 116 -2.09 -12.50 0.99
N GLY A 117 -3.14 -11.68 1.08
CA GLY A 117 -3.06 -10.23 0.95
C GLY A 117 -3.10 -9.70 -0.49
N ALA A 118 -3.10 -10.56 -1.54
CA ALA A 118 -3.14 -10.10 -2.92
C ALA A 118 -4.40 -9.29 -3.27
N SER A 119 -5.53 -9.63 -2.66
CA SER A 119 -6.81 -8.90 -2.82
C SER A 119 -7.15 -8.06 -1.60
N ASP A 120 -6.77 -8.49 -0.42
CA ASP A 120 -7.07 -7.84 0.86
C ASP A 120 -5.76 -7.63 1.64
N ASN A 121 -5.20 -6.40 1.69
CA ASN A 121 -5.61 -5.19 0.95
C ASN A 121 -4.48 -4.67 0.03
N LYS A 122 -3.33 -5.41 -0.07
CA LYS A 122 -2.11 -4.99 -0.76
C LYS A 122 -2.34 -4.60 -2.23
N GLY A 123 -3.12 -5.41 -2.96
CA GLY A 123 -3.39 -5.15 -4.37
C GLY A 123 -4.24 -3.92 -4.61
N GLN A 124 -5.20 -3.65 -3.74
CA GLN A 124 -6.14 -2.54 -3.92
C GLN A 124 -5.45 -1.19 -3.75
N HIS A 125 -4.75 -0.96 -2.64
CA HIS A 125 -4.09 0.32 -2.45
C HIS A 125 -2.84 0.47 -3.35
N LEU A 126 -2.14 -0.61 -3.71
CA LEU A 126 -1.05 -0.54 -4.69
C LEU A 126 -1.56 -0.10 -6.06
N ALA A 127 -2.78 -0.50 -6.47
CA ALA A 127 -3.38 -0.02 -7.71
C ALA A 127 -3.61 1.50 -7.70
N HIS A 128 -3.99 2.08 -6.55
CA HIS A 128 -4.10 3.53 -6.40
C HIS A 128 -2.72 4.21 -6.48
N LEU A 129 -1.70 3.64 -5.85
CA LEU A 129 -0.32 4.16 -5.91
C LEU A 129 0.21 4.12 -7.35
N ASN A 130 -0.01 3.03 -8.09
CA ASN A 130 0.38 2.90 -9.49
C ASN A 130 -0.31 3.93 -10.40
N ALA A 131 -1.58 4.24 -10.11
CA ALA A 131 -2.30 5.29 -10.82
C ALA A 131 -1.65 6.67 -10.58
N VAL A 132 -1.33 7.00 -9.33
CA VAL A 132 -0.63 8.26 -8.98
C VAL A 132 0.73 8.32 -9.63
N GLU A 133 1.52 7.24 -9.59
CA GLU A 133 2.81 7.15 -10.27
C GLU A 133 2.70 7.50 -11.75
N ALA A 134 1.69 6.96 -12.43
CA ALA A 134 1.50 7.21 -13.85
C ALA A 134 1.22 8.70 -14.16
N TYR A 135 0.50 9.40 -13.29
CA TYR A 135 0.32 10.85 -13.42
C TYR A 135 1.63 11.62 -13.21
N LEU A 136 2.35 11.29 -12.15
CA LEU A 136 3.60 11.98 -11.80
C LEU A 136 4.70 11.72 -12.86
N ALA A 137 4.86 10.47 -13.30
CA ALA A 137 5.87 10.08 -14.29
C ALA A 137 5.61 10.63 -15.68
N THR A 138 4.40 11.05 -15.99
CA THR A 138 4.03 11.65 -17.28
C THR A 138 3.85 13.17 -17.23
N ASP A 139 4.22 13.79 -16.11
CA ASP A 139 3.98 15.22 -15.86
C ASP A 139 2.51 15.64 -16.11
N THR A 140 1.58 14.69 -15.98
CA THR A 140 0.15 14.97 -16.14
C THR A 140 -0.39 15.51 -14.81
N PRO A 141 -1.01 16.69 -14.78
CA PRO A 141 -1.53 17.25 -13.55
C PRO A 141 -2.55 16.34 -12.87
N LEU A 142 -2.32 16.04 -11.59
CA LEU A 142 -3.31 15.36 -10.76
C LEU A 142 -4.54 16.26 -10.58
N PRO A 143 -5.76 15.72 -10.70
CA PRO A 143 -7.00 16.50 -10.51
C PRO A 143 -7.31 16.82 -9.06
N CYS A 144 -6.62 16.17 -8.11
CA CYS A 144 -6.82 16.30 -6.67
C CYS A 144 -5.51 16.10 -5.93
N ASP A 145 -5.48 16.50 -4.68
CA ASP A 145 -4.44 16.15 -3.72
C ASP A 145 -4.86 14.86 -2.99
N LEU A 146 -3.89 13.99 -2.72
CA LEU A 146 -4.13 12.70 -2.06
C LEU A 146 -3.24 12.58 -0.83
N THR A 147 -3.83 12.06 0.25
CA THR A 147 -3.11 11.53 1.39
C THR A 147 -3.46 10.06 1.54
N PHE A 148 -2.44 9.20 1.48
CA PHE A 148 -2.56 7.79 1.79
C PHE A 148 -2.30 7.58 3.28
N VAL A 149 -3.17 6.83 3.94
CA VAL A 149 -3.01 6.34 5.31
C VAL A 149 -3.10 4.82 5.23
N ILE A 150 -1.96 4.14 5.43
CA ILE A 150 -1.86 2.70 5.26
C ILE A 150 -1.38 2.10 6.57
N GLU A 151 -2.27 1.42 7.30
CA GLU A 151 -1.99 0.86 8.62
C GLU A 151 -1.53 -0.60 8.59
N GLY A 152 -1.11 -1.11 9.74
CA GLY A 152 -0.65 -2.48 9.91
C GLY A 152 -1.39 -3.28 10.96
N GLU A 153 -2.62 -2.90 11.32
CA GLU A 153 -3.43 -3.51 12.38
C GLU A 153 -4.90 -3.67 12.01
N GLU A 154 -5.28 -3.53 10.73
CA GLU A 154 -6.68 -3.64 10.29
C GLU A 154 -7.23 -5.03 10.65
N GLU A 155 -6.45 -6.05 10.41
CA GLU A 155 -6.82 -7.45 10.60
C GLU A 155 -6.89 -7.89 12.09
N VAL A 156 -6.57 -6.97 13.00
CA VAL A 156 -6.72 -7.13 14.45
C VAL A 156 -7.56 -6.02 15.09
N GLY A 157 -8.26 -5.22 14.26
CA GLY A 157 -9.27 -4.24 14.69
C GLY A 157 -8.77 -2.83 14.87
N SER A 158 -7.65 -2.43 14.25
CA SER A 158 -7.15 -1.05 14.12
C SER A 158 -7.02 -0.30 15.45
N GLY A 159 -6.57 -0.99 16.51
CA GLY A 159 -6.60 -0.48 17.89
C GLY A 159 -5.84 0.84 18.12
N ASN A 160 -4.92 1.20 17.23
CA ASN A 160 -4.11 2.41 17.33
C ASN A 160 -4.48 3.49 16.29
N LEU A 161 -5.41 3.22 15.36
CA LEU A 161 -5.77 4.15 14.28
C LEU A 161 -6.50 5.40 14.82
N ASP A 162 -7.47 5.25 15.70
CA ASP A 162 -8.22 6.38 16.28
C ASP A 162 -7.29 7.34 17.01
N GLY A 163 -6.41 6.80 17.87
CA GLY A 163 -5.41 7.58 18.60
C GLY A 163 -4.43 8.31 17.67
N PHE A 164 -4.07 7.69 16.57
CA PHE A 164 -3.23 8.31 15.54
C PHE A 164 -3.95 9.47 14.83
N LEU A 165 -5.19 9.29 14.42
CA LEU A 165 -5.99 10.32 13.75
C LEU A 165 -6.31 11.50 14.67
N ASP A 166 -6.56 11.25 15.97
CA ASP A 166 -6.85 12.30 16.95
C ASP A 166 -5.62 13.12 17.40
N GLY A 167 -4.44 12.48 17.41
CA GLY A 167 -3.25 13.03 18.09
C GLY A 167 -2.27 13.81 17.24
N SER A 168 -2.13 13.55 15.95
CA SER A 168 -0.90 13.90 15.26
C SER A 168 -1.00 14.61 13.91
N HIS A 169 -2.16 14.77 13.33
CA HIS A 169 -2.26 15.25 11.94
C HIS A 169 -3.36 16.30 11.72
N ARG A 170 -3.59 17.15 12.73
CA ARG A 170 -4.52 18.28 12.65
C ARG A 170 -3.92 19.53 11.99
N ASP A 171 -2.66 19.47 11.55
CA ASP A 171 -1.95 20.59 10.89
C ASP A 171 -1.85 20.41 9.37
#